data_e87b36eca928f6b7a556764c539476ea
#
_entry.id   e87b36eca928f6b7a556764c539476ea
#
_cell.length_a   1.000
_cell.length_b   1.000
_cell.length_c   1.000
_cell.angle_alpha   90.00
_cell.angle_beta   90.00
_cell.angle_gamma   90.00
#
_symmetry.space_group_name_H-M   'P 1'
#
loop_
_entity.id
_entity.type
_entity.pdbx_description
1 polymer ?
#
loop_
_entity_poly.entity_id
_entity_poly.type
_entity_poly.pdbx_seq_one_letter_code
_entity_poly.pdbx_strand_id
1 'polypeptide(L)'
;MNKLSIILIHNCNNIDNSLNNIFNQTFINFEVFIITYTKNLKLPKLTENKIHIIEPYNNFSIFNELISLSASLSGDFITFMNSSDINAFERFEKQILFMNLNNLNICSCLEMPLHNNIQQKQALIESNNFITSDDINSVISASYLPLDLYTFVFRKSFFIKILYYSSYYFFTSEIDLILYFLRFENISKIPEVLYYVDNPKLPYDECLNYYLGPNTTNKLAIFNENKTLDNQYYFNEIINSRKKTTKYSKKYKYTIVSILNYFNIGGTESYIINLAKKLKKENINLCILTNKCFNKEVFAFYNIEFHVLNLYNKKELTTTISSINNIKVIQIHMNEDINLCKVIKSIINVPLVLTIHGIYYSQKLLSNYLSYIDKVVFVSDYSKKYYSQLMTQLSFKENVTIPNGIENSIKNINCKNILRNTLKIQKNSIIILYCSRLSYNKSNLAMLFLESFKNIAKKNKKIFAVIIGHGNYYKQINDLSYNINLELKENKIFTLANRFNIFDYYNDSDLIIGTGRVALEAMSIGKPVISFGSNGEVNIINKNTIEKMINSNFGDHSSSSPKFDNKLIIEKLSTSINLLINSKEKSKKLGNWNKFYVEKHLSLDTISKFYIKLCENENFNE
;
A
#
# COMPACT_ATOMS: atom_id res chain seq x y z
N MET A 1 14.23 21.74 -17.55
CA MET A 1 14.90 20.45 -17.27
C MET A 1 15.12 20.37 -15.76
N ASN A 2 14.74 19.26 -15.14
CA ASN A 2 14.97 19.04 -13.71
C ASN A 2 16.45 19.11 -13.38
N LYS A 3 16.83 19.70 -12.24
CA LYS A 3 18.20 19.77 -11.73
C LYS A 3 18.32 18.98 -10.43
N LEU A 4 19.45 18.33 -10.20
CA LEU A 4 19.72 17.50 -9.01
C LEU A 4 20.83 18.15 -8.17
N SER A 5 20.62 18.33 -6.87
CA SER A 5 21.66 18.65 -5.89
C SER A 5 22.13 17.38 -5.21
N ILE A 6 23.40 17.03 -5.37
CA ILE A 6 24.03 15.84 -4.78
C ILE A 6 24.81 16.28 -3.56
N ILE A 7 24.48 15.74 -2.40
CA ILE A 7 25.18 15.97 -1.13
C ILE A 7 26.12 14.78 -0.90
N LEU A 8 27.41 14.99 -1.16
CA LEU A 8 28.45 13.98 -0.99
C LEU A 8 29.09 14.11 0.40
N ILE A 9 28.94 13.11 1.23
CA ILE A 9 29.56 13.01 2.55
C ILE A 9 30.92 12.35 2.39
N HIS A 10 31.98 13.11 2.65
CA HIS A 10 33.36 12.68 2.42
C HIS A 10 34.02 12.20 3.71
N ASN A 11 34.22 10.87 3.81
CA ASN A 11 34.79 10.18 4.96
C ASN A 11 36.04 9.32 4.62
N CYS A 12 36.52 9.34 3.37
CA CYS A 12 37.61 8.50 2.90
C CYS A 12 38.82 9.34 2.45
N ASN A 13 39.95 8.68 2.19
CA ASN A 13 41.20 9.37 1.79
C ASN A 13 41.22 9.83 0.32
N ASN A 14 40.32 9.30 -0.53
CA ASN A 14 40.31 9.63 -1.96
C ASN A 14 38.88 9.88 -2.44
N ILE A 15 38.64 11.10 -2.89
CA ILE A 15 37.36 11.55 -3.41
C ILE A 15 37.20 11.36 -4.93
N ASP A 16 38.31 11.11 -5.64
CA ASP A 16 38.34 11.11 -7.11
C ASP A 16 37.40 10.03 -7.69
N ASN A 17 37.36 8.83 -7.08
CA ASN A 17 36.48 7.75 -7.52
C ASN A 17 35.02 8.13 -7.41
N SER A 18 34.63 8.79 -6.33
CA SER A 18 33.24 9.22 -6.10
C SER A 18 32.84 10.31 -7.08
N LEU A 19 33.71 11.29 -7.31
CA LEU A 19 33.49 12.34 -8.29
C LEU A 19 33.42 11.76 -9.71
N ASN A 20 34.31 10.85 -10.08
CA ASN A 20 34.24 10.15 -11.36
C ASN A 20 32.94 9.39 -11.53
N ASN A 21 32.44 8.71 -10.49
CA ASN A 21 31.17 8.02 -10.53
C ASN A 21 29.98 8.99 -10.70
N ILE A 22 30.01 10.13 -10.05
CA ILE A 22 28.96 11.16 -10.17
C ILE A 22 28.99 11.79 -11.58
N PHE A 23 30.17 12.16 -12.09
CA PHE A 23 30.30 12.85 -13.38
C PHE A 23 30.03 11.93 -14.58
N ASN A 24 30.08 10.62 -14.41
CA ASN A 24 29.75 9.62 -15.41
C ASN A 24 28.28 9.17 -15.40
N GLN A 25 27.42 9.76 -14.58
CA GLN A 25 25.99 9.44 -14.57
C GLN A 25 25.27 9.90 -15.83
N THR A 26 24.25 9.18 -16.27
CA THR A 26 23.40 9.57 -17.42
C THR A 26 22.65 10.87 -17.16
N PHE A 27 22.33 11.19 -15.93
CA PHE A 27 21.71 12.45 -15.53
C PHE A 27 22.77 13.56 -15.40
N ILE A 28 22.82 14.48 -16.37
CA ILE A 28 23.92 15.46 -16.53
C ILE A 28 23.67 16.83 -15.87
N ASN A 29 22.42 17.15 -15.52
CA ASN A 29 22.05 18.45 -14.95
C ASN A 29 22.07 18.41 -13.42
N PHE A 30 23.27 18.48 -12.83
CA PHE A 30 23.45 18.41 -11.38
C PHE A 30 24.50 19.42 -10.88
N GLU A 31 24.47 19.61 -9.56
CA GLU A 31 25.50 20.27 -8.75
C GLU A 31 25.88 19.34 -7.59
N VAL A 32 27.09 19.49 -7.04
CA VAL A 32 27.63 18.66 -5.96
C VAL A 32 28.02 19.51 -4.78
N PHE A 33 27.54 19.16 -3.60
CA PHE A 33 27.95 19.75 -2.33
C PHE A 33 28.73 18.70 -1.54
N ILE A 34 30.02 18.95 -1.33
CA ILE A 34 30.90 18.06 -0.57
C ILE A 34 30.95 18.54 0.86
N ILE A 35 30.42 17.73 1.78
CA ILE A 35 30.56 17.95 3.22
C ILE A 35 31.76 17.15 3.71
N THR A 36 32.80 17.83 4.22
CA THR A 36 34.05 17.19 4.63
C THR A 36 34.68 17.87 5.84
N TYR A 37 35.27 17.04 6.72
CA TYR A 37 36.16 17.53 7.80
C TYR A 37 37.61 17.61 7.38
N THR A 38 37.97 17.20 6.17
CA THR A 38 39.33 17.26 5.63
C THR A 38 39.65 18.66 5.20
N LYS A 39 40.57 19.31 5.90
CA LYS A 39 41.07 20.64 5.53
C LYS A 39 41.86 20.58 4.21
N ASN A 40 41.65 21.59 3.34
CA ASN A 40 42.36 21.72 2.06
C ASN A 40 42.15 20.54 1.09
N LEU A 41 40.91 20.08 0.92
CA LEU A 41 40.59 19.04 -0.04
C LEU A 41 41.01 19.50 -1.46
N LYS A 42 41.88 18.71 -2.11
CA LYS A 42 42.29 18.97 -3.50
C LYS A 42 41.26 18.38 -4.44
N LEU A 43 40.68 19.21 -5.30
CA LEU A 43 39.72 18.80 -6.32
C LEU A 43 40.39 18.63 -7.69
N PRO A 44 39.90 17.73 -8.57
CA PRO A 44 40.31 17.66 -9.96
C PRO A 44 39.96 18.97 -10.69
N LYS A 45 40.92 19.52 -11.48
CA LYS A 45 40.78 20.81 -12.16
C LYS A 45 39.60 20.98 -13.13
N LEU A 46 38.97 19.88 -13.57
CA LEU A 46 37.88 19.87 -14.56
C LEU A 46 36.49 20.09 -13.99
N THR A 47 36.33 20.23 -12.67
CA THR A 47 35.03 20.14 -11.99
C THR A 47 34.64 21.37 -11.16
N GLU A 48 35.46 22.41 -11.12
CA GLU A 48 35.34 23.55 -10.18
C GLU A 48 33.97 24.27 -10.23
N ASN A 49 33.32 24.35 -11.39
CA ASN A 49 32.09 25.15 -11.55
C ASN A 49 30.80 24.43 -11.07
N LYS A 50 30.86 23.14 -10.72
CA LYS A 50 29.70 22.34 -10.27
C LYS A 50 29.84 21.87 -8.83
N ILE A 51 30.96 22.13 -8.17
CA ILE A 51 31.29 21.60 -6.85
C ILE A 51 31.37 22.74 -5.83
N HIS A 52 30.70 22.54 -4.71
CA HIS A 52 30.70 23.39 -3.54
C HIS A 52 31.25 22.59 -2.34
N ILE A 53 32.33 23.09 -1.71
CA ILE A 53 32.90 22.46 -0.51
C ILE A 53 32.31 23.13 0.72
N ILE A 54 31.90 22.34 1.69
CA ILE A 54 31.35 22.77 2.97
C ILE A 54 32.15 22.13 4.08
N GLU A 55 32.78 22.97 4.88
CA GLU A 55 33.46 22.57 6.10
C GLU A 55 32.50 22.81 7.28
N PRO A 56 32.04 21.77 7.98
CA PRO A 56 31.13 21.91 9.12
C PRO A 56 31.77 22.74 10.23
N TYR A 57 31.04 23.69 10.81
CA TYR A 57 31.53 24.66 11.78
C TYR A 57 31.89 24.07 13.14
N ASN A 58 31.32 22.91 13.52
CA ASN A 58 31.56 22.20 14.78
C ASN A 58 31.53 20.68 14.59
N ASN A 59 32.10 19.92 15.53
CA ASN A 59 32.00 18.43 15.60
C ASN A 59 30.58 17.90 15.87
N PHE A 60 29.55 18.70 15.60
CA PHE A 60 28.16 18.26 15.61
C PHE A 60 27.83 17.46 14.36
N SER A 61 26.80 16.64 14.44
CA SER A 61 26.35 15.80 13.33
C SER A 61 26.22 16.59 12.02
N ILE A 62 26.79 16.07 10.94
CA ILE A 62 26.67 16.58 9.56
C ILE A 62 25.23 16.97 9.21
N PHE A 63 24.26 16.27 9.74
CA PHE A 63 22.84 16.45 9.44
C PHE A 63 22.26 17.77 9.97
N ASN A 64 22.87 18.37 10.98
CA ASN A 64 22.44 19.69 11.47
C ASN A 64 22.86 20.83 10.52
N GLU A 65 23.90 20.61 9.70
CA GLU A 65 24.31 21.56 8.67
C GLU A 65 23.38 21.55 7.45
N LEU A 66 22.55 20.50 7.28
CA LEU A 66 21.64 20.38 6.15
C LEU A 66 20.60 21.51 6.10
N ILE A 67 20.22 22.05 7.26
CA ILE A 67 19.26 23.17 7.34
C ILE A 67 19.88 24.42 6.73
N SER A 68 21.11 24.77 7.10
CA SER A 68 21.83 25.93 6.53
C SER A 68 22.15 25.70 5.05
N LEU A 69 22.52 24.49 4.68
CA LEU A 69 22.78 24.08 3.30
C LEU A 69 21.55 24.20 2.40
N SER A 70 20.36 23.91 2.93
CA SER A 70 19.11 23.87 2.16
C SER A 70 18.85 25.15 1.35
N ALA A 71 19.28 26.31 1.85
CA ALA A 71 19.16 27.60 1.16
C ALA A 71 20.06 27.70 -0.09
N SER A 72 21.19 27.01 -0.11
CA SER A 72 22.17 27.02 -1.19
C SER A 72 21.88 26.01 -2.30
N LEU A 73 21.06 25.02 -2.04
CA LEU A 73 20.70 24.00 -3.04
C LEU A 73 19.84 24.61 -4.15
N SER A 74 20.24 24.43 -5.41
CA SER A 74 19.51 24.98 -6.57
C SER A 74 18.74 23.90 -7.34
N GLY A 75 18.97 22.60 -7.06
CA GLY A 75 18.29 21.49 -7.72
C GLY A 75 16.80 21.36 -7.35
N ASP A 76 16.00 20.83 -8.26
CA ASP A 76 14.60 20.46 -8.01
C ASP A 76 14.51 19.18 -7.16
N PHE A 77 15.56 18.37 -7.22
CA PHE A 77 15.73 17.13 -6.46
C PHE A 77 17.02 17.18 -5.65
N ILE A 78 17.06 16.40 -4.58
CA ILE A 78 18.19 16.28 -3.66
C ILE A 78 18.48 14.79 -3.44
N THR A 79 19.75 14.41 -3.40
CA THR A 79 20.20 13.07 -3.03
C THR A 79 21.42 13.11 -2.14
N PHE A 80 21.64 12.03 -1.40
CA PHE A 80 22.85 11.81 -0.60
C PHE A 80 23.73 10.75 -1.24
N MET A 81 25.01 10.84 -0.99
CA MET A 81 26.00 9.84 -1.37
C MET A 81 27.13 9.79 -0.35
N ASN A 82 27.59 8.59 -0.01
CA ASN A 82 28.81 8.41 0.74
C ASN A 82 30.00 8.31 -0.23
N SER A 83 31.13 8.90 0.10
CA SER A 83 32.31 8.92 -0.78
C SER A 83 33.00 7.56 -0.96
N SER A 84 32.68 6.55 -0.17
CA SER A 84 33.19 5.18 -0.38
C SER A 84 32.31 4.34 -1.34
N ASP A 85 31.08 4.78 -1.60
CA ASP A 85 30.08 4.01 -2.31
C ASP A 85 30.01 4.35 -3.80
N ILE A 86 29.33 3.49 -4.58
CA ILE A 86 29.21 3.64 -6.03
C ILE A 86 27.72 3.63 -6.43
N ASN A 87 27.33 4.60 -7.27
CA ASN A 87 26.03 4.61 -7.92
C ASN A 87 26.07 3.77 -9.20
N ALA A 88 24.97 3.06 -9.51
CA ALA A 88 24.76 2.57 -10.85
C ALA A 88 24.69 3.74 -11.84
N PHE A 89 25.14 3.53 -13.06
CA PHE A 89 25.30 4.55 -14.09
C PHE A 89 24.01 5.36 -14.38
N GLU A 90 22.85 4.73 -14.23
CA GLU A 90 21.51 5.30 -14.53
C GLU A 90 20.73 5.67 -13.27
N ARG A 91 21.34 5.65 -12.08
CA ARG A 91 20.63 5.77 -10.81
C ARG A 91 19.76 7.01 -10.74
N PHE A 92 20.34 8.16 -10.94
CA PHE A 92 19.64 9.43 -10.73
C PHE A 92 18.53 9.65 -11.75
N GLU A 93 18.77 9.30 -13.00
CA GLU A 93 17.76 9.38 -14.05
C GLU A 93 16.55 8.49 -13.74
N LYS A 94 16.79 7.23 -13.36
CA LYS A 94 15.74 6.27 -13.01
C LYS A 94 14.94 6.70 -11.78
N GLN A 95 15.60 7.17 -10.73
CA GLN A 95 14.91 7.61 -9.52
C GLN A 95 14.07 8.87 -9.77
N ILE A 96 14.59 9.87 -10.48
CA ILE A 96 13.85 11.09 -10.82
C ILE A 96 12.67 10.78 -11.73
N LEU A 97 12.85 9.91 -12.73
CA LEU A 97 11.77 9.47 -13.61
C LEU A 97 10.68 8.73 -12.81
N PHE A 98 11.06 7.82 -11.93
CA PHE A 98 10.14 7.09 -11.07
C PHE A 98 9.33 8.02 -10.16
N MET A 99 9.98 9.01 -9.55
CA MET A 99 9.32 10.00 -8.71
C MET A 99 8.33 10.86 -9.50
N ASN A 100 8.68 11.25 -10.72
CA ASN A 100 7.80 12.05 -11.57
C ASN A 100 6.58 11.26 -12.06
N LEU A 101 6.79 10.01 -12.48
CA LEU A 101 5.71 9.13 -12.95
C LEU A 101 4.71 8.78 -11.85
N ASN A 102 5.17 8.66 -10.62
CA ASN A 102 4.35 8.25 -9.48
C ASN A 102 3.98 9.42 -8.55
N ASN A 103 4.37 10.66 -8.92
CA ASN A 103 4.17 11.88 -8.14
C ASN A 103 4.63 11.75 -6.68
N LEU A 104 5.82 11.16 -6.48
CA LEU A 104 6.41 10.94 -5.17
C LEU A 104 7.25 12.14 -4.71
N ASN A 105 7.28 12.38 -3.42
CA ASN A 105 8.16 13.38 -2.79
C ASN A 105 9.51 12.80 -2.38
N ILE A 106 9.58 11.49 -2.19
CA ILE A 106 10.77 10.74 -1.78
C ILE A 106 10.70 9.33 -2.35
N CYS A 107 11.82 8.81 -2.79
CA CYS A 107 11.98 7.39 -3.13
C CYS A 107 13.38 6.90 -2.75
N SER A 108 13.49 5.58 -2.59
CA SER A 108 14.76 4.85 -2.38
C SER A 108 14.98 3.88 -3.55
N CYS A 109 16.11 3.18 -3.57
CA CYS A 109 16.41 2.09 -4.51
C CYS A 109 16.94 0.88 -3.75
N LEU A 110 17.08 -0.26 -4.46
CA LEU A 110 17.76 -1.42 -3.90
C LEU A 110 19.26 -1.20 -3.88
N GLU A 111 19.94 -1.88 -2.96
CA GLU A 111 21.38 -1.77 -2.73
C GLU A 111 22.07 -3.15 -2.72
N MET A 112 23.35 -3.18 -3.03
CA MET A 112 24.19 -4.39 -3.00
C MET A 112 25.57 -4.04 -2.46
N PRO A 113 26.28 -4.99 -1.80
CA PRO A 113 27.66 -4.77 -1.38
C PRO A 113 28.60 -4.73 -2.58
N LEU A 114 29.57 -3.81 -2.55
CA LEU A 114 30.66 -3.73 -3.53
C LEU A 114 31.58 -4.94 -3.47
N HIS A 115 31.80 -5.49 -2.28
CA HIS A 115 32.68 -6.62 -2.03
C HIS A 115 31.90 -7.89 -1.70
N ASN A 116 32.40 -9.07 -2.12
CA ASN A 116 31.75 -10.36 -1.94
C ASN A 116 31.87 -10.89 -0.48
N ASN A 117 31.30 -10.19 0.48
CA ASN A 117 31.11 -10.72 1.82
C ASN A 117 29.74 -11.40 1.91
N ILE A 118 29.72 -12.72 2.18
CA ILE A 118 28.50 -13.53 2.16
C ILE A 118 27.48 -13.06 3.18
N GLN A 119 27.89 -12.72 4.40
CA GLN A 119 26.97 -12.26 5.46
C GLN A 119 26.36 -10.89 5.14
N GLN A 120 27.17 -9.95 4.66
CA GLN A 120 26.72 -8.63 4.24
C GLN A 120 25.78 -8.70 3.04
N LYS A 121 26.09 -9.61 2.09
CA LYS A 121 25.23 -9.85 0.92
C LYS A 121 23.85 -10.38 1.33
N GLN A 122 23.80 -11.26 2.33
CA GLN A 122 22.54 -11.82 2.80
C GLN A 122 21.67 -10.77 3.50
N ALA A 123 22.26 -9.91 4.33
CA ALA A 123 21.56 -8.81 4.99
C ALA A 123 20.95 -7.81 4.00
N LEU A 124 21.70 -7.42 2.95
CA LEU A 124 21.18 -6.51 1.92
C LEU A 124 20.13 -7.17 1.04
N ILE A 125 20.24 -8.48 0.75
CA ILE A 125 19.18 -9.23 0.07
C ILE A 125 17.89 -9.23 0.90
N GLU A 126 17.98 -9.38 2.20
CA GLU A 126 16.81 -9.29 3.10
C GLU A 126 16.22 -7.87 3.11
N SER A 127 17.05 -6.84 3.20
CA SER A 127 16.62 -5.43 3.07
C SER A 127 15.91 -5.15 1.74
N ASN A 128 16.40 -5.72 0.66
CA ASN A 128 15.87 -5.55 -0.69
C ASN A 128 14.51 -6.24 -0.92
N ASN A 129 14.06 -7.12 -0.02
CA ASN A 129 12.72 -7.71 -0.08
C ASN A 129 11.61 -6.72 0.31
N PHE A 130 11.95 -5.61 0.98
CA PHE A 130 10.99 -4.59 1.40
C PHE A 130 10.99 -3.43 0.41
N ILE A 131 10.05 -3.42 -0.51
CA ILE A 131 10.01 -2.50 -1.67
C ILE A 131 8.92 -1.44 -1.50
N THR A 132 7.72 -1.85 -1.08
CA THR A 132 6.60 -0.92 -0.92
C THR A 132 6.65 -0.23 0.44
N SER A 133 5.99 0.90 0.57
CA SER A 133 5.86 1.61 1.84
C SER A 133 5.22 0.74 2.93
N ASP A 134 4.29 -0.14 2.55
CA ASP A 134 3.63 -1.04 3.51
C ASP A 134 4.57 -2.13 4.01
N ASP A 135 5.40 -2.69 3.12
CA ASP A 135 6.43 -3.64 3.49
C ASP A 135 7.41 -2.99 4.48
N ILE A 136 7.91 -1.79 4.15
CA ILE A 136 8.85 -1.03 4.96
C ILE A 136 8.25 -0.69 6.33
N ASN A 137 7.03 -0.17 6.37
CA ASN A 137 6.35 0.18 7.62
C ASN A 137 6.07 -1.04 8.52
N SER A 138 5.77 -2.21 7.90
CA SER A 138 5.52 -3.44 8.66
C SER A 138 6.74 -3.93 9.44
N VAL A 139 7.93 -3.78 8.87
CA VAL A 139 9.18 -4.24 9.51
C VAL A 139 9.80 -3.20 10.42
N ILE A 140 9.58 -1.91 10.18
CA ILE A 140 9.97 -0.85 11.14
C ILE A 140 9.23 -1.04 12.47
N SER A 141 7.97 -1.44 12.43
CA SER A 141 7.22 -1.78 13.65
C SER A 141 7.78 -2.98 14.40
N ALA A 142 8.50 -3.88 13.70
CA ALA A 142 9.23 -5.01 14.26
C ALA A 142 10.70 -4.70 14.59
N SER A 143 11.08 -3.41 14.64
CA SER A 143 12.43 -2.92 14.95
C SER A 143 13.49 -3.18 13.88
N TYR A 144 13.08 -3.36 12.62
CA TYR A 144 13.98 -3.50 11.48
C TYR A 144 13.83 -2.31 10.52
N LEU A 145 14.93 -1.65 10.12
CA LEU A 145 14.92 -0.52 9.19
C LEU A 145 15.59 -0.89 7.85
N PRO A 146 14.82 -1.26 6.81
CA PRO A 146 15.35 -1.70 5.52
C PRO A 146 15.66 -0.51 4.58
N LEU A 147 16.19 0.59 5.12
CA LEU A 147 16.42 1.83 4.39
C LEU A 147 17.81 2.39 4.72
N ASP A 148 18.53 2.82 3.70
CA ASP A 148 19.76 3.58 3.81
C ASP A 148 19.56 4.99 3.23
N LEU A 149 20.02 6.03 3.95
CA LEU A 149 19.88 7.44 3.55
C LEU A 149 20.52 7.72 2.18
N TYR A 150 21.60 7.04 1.88
CA TYR A 150 22.36 7.26 0.64
C TYR A 150 21.64 6.71 -0.60
N THR A 151 20.60 5.90 -0.41
CA THR A 151 19.75 5.39 -1.49
C THR A 151 18.61 6.34 -1.88
N PHE A 152 18.41 7.44 -1.13
CA PHE A 152 17.25 8.32 -1.31
C PHE A 152 17.47 9.39 -2.38
N VAL A 153 16.35 9.74 -3.05
CA VAL A 153 16.16 10.99 -3.78
C VAL A 153 14.89 11.66 -3.25
N PHE A 154 14.98 12.98 -3.03
CA PHE A 154 13.91 13.82 -2.49
C PHE A 154 13.52 14.91 -3.48
N ARG A 155 12.25 15.32 -3.53
CA ARG A 155 11.90 16.64 -4.07
C ARG A 155 12.39 17.72 -3.12
N LYS A 156 13.06 18.75 -3.66
CA LYS A 156 13.59 19.85 -2.85
C LYS A 156 12.51 20.51 -2.00
N SER A 157 11.33 20.77 -2.56
CA SER A 157 10.23 21.42 -1.84
C SER A 157 9.79 20.62 -0.62
N PHE A 158 9.76 19.30 -0.73
CA PHE A 158 9.47 18.39 0.39
C PHE A 158 10.61 18.40 1.41
N PHE A 159 11.84 18.22 0.95
CA PHE A 159 13.03 18.16 1.81
C PHE A 159 13.18 19.43 2.66
N ILE A 160 13.12 20.61 2.04
CA ILE A 160 13.23 21.89 2.74
C ILE A 160 12.08 22.09 3.73
N LYS A 161 10.86 21.76 3.31
CA LYS A 161 9.69 21.86 4.18
C LYS A 161 9.87 21.02 5.46
N ILE A 162 10.34 19.78 5.32
CA ILE A 162 10.55 18.88 6.45
C ILE A 162 11.70 19.36 7.34
N LEU A 163 12.82 19.81 6.75
CA LEU A 163 13.94 20.35 7.52
C LEU A 163 13.58 21.63 8.29
N TYR A 164 12.77 22.51 7.71
CA TYR A 164 12.30 23.72 8.39
C TYR A 164 11.52 23.38 9.67
N TYR A 165 10.71 22.33 9.64
CA TYR A 165 9.98 21.85 10.81
C TYR A 165 10.86 21.10 11.81
N SER A 166 12.03 20.65 11.40
CA SER A 166 13.01 19.98 12.26
C SER A 166 13.93 20.93 13.03
N SER A 167 13.74 22.26 12.94
CA SER A 167 14.60 23.25 13.58
C SER A 167 14.78 23.09 15.10
N TYR A 168 13.95 22.27 15.74
CA TYR A 168 14.03 21.88 17.15
C TYR A 168 14.59 20.47 17.38
N TYR A 169 14.95 19.72 16.31
CA TYR A 169 15.47 18.36 16.42
C TYR A 169 16.96 18.33 16.11
N PHE A 170 17.74 17.72 16.99
CA PHE A 170 19.14 17.40 16.73
C PHE A 170 19.22 15.97 16.20
N PHE A 171 19.56 15.81 14.93
CA PHE A 171 19.84 14.51 14.36
C PHE A 171 21.24 14.07 14.79
N THR A 172 21.32 12.94 15.47
CA THR A 172 22.60 12.36 15.92
C THR A 172 23.12 11.29 14.95
N SER A 173 22.25 10.78 14.09
CA SER A 173 22.57 9.73 13.12
C SER A 173 21.72 9.84 11.85
N GLU A 174 22.13 9.11 10.81
CA GLU A 174 21.36 8.93 9.57
C GLU A 174 20.01 8.28 9.85
N ILE A 175 19.97 7.34 10.82
CA ILE A 175 18.75 6.65 11.24
C ILE A 175 17.72 7.65 11.78
N ASP A 176 18.14 8.59 12.62
CA ASP A 176 17.27 9.63 13.15
C ASP A 176 16.62 10.43 12.02
N LEU A 177 17.40 10.77 10.99
CA LEU A 177 16.93 11.53 9.84
C LEU A 177 15.94 10.70 9.00
N ILE A 178 16.24 9.42 8.73
CA ILE A 178 15.34 8.53 8.00
C ILE A 178 14.02 8.37 8.75
N LEU A 179 14.08 8.07 10.06
CA LEU A 179 12.90 7.92 10.89
C LEU A 179 12.09 9.22 10.96
N TYR A 180 12.77 10.36 10.89
CA TYR A 180 12.10 11.65 10.83
C TYR A 180 11.35 11.85 9.50
N PHE A 181 11.95 11.54 8.35
CA PHE A 181 11.26 11.60 7.05
C PHE A 181 10.06 10.66 6.96
N LEU A 182 10.15 9.46 7.54
CA LEU A 182 9.05 8.49 7.60
C LEU A 182 7.81 8.97 8.37
N ARG A 183 7.94 10.01 9.19
CA ARG A 183 6.79 10.65 9.86
C ARG A 183 5.89 11.41 8.89
N PHE A 184 6.44 11.89 7.77
CA PHE A 184 5.77 12.81 6.87
C PHE A 184 5.39 12.18 5.53
N GLU A 185 6.09 11.14 5.10
CA GLU A 185 5.86 10.52 3.81
C GLU A 185 6.15 9.01 3.87
N ASN A 186 5.42 8.27 3.07
CA ASN A 186 5.68 6.86 2.85
C ASN A 186 6.80 6.70 1.81
N ILE A 187 7.78 5.85 2.10
CA ILE A 187 8.93 5.61 1.25
C ILE A 187 8.75 4.29 0.50
N SER A 188 8.95 4.32 -0.81
CA SER A 188 8.99 3.13 -1.66
C SER A 188 10.35 3.04 -2.34
N LYS A 189 10.82 1.81 -2.59
CA LYS A 189 12.06 1.56 -3.34
C LYS A 189 11.75 1.30 -4.81
N ILE A 190 12.63 1.77 -5.69
CA ILE A 190 12.68 1.23 -7.05
C ILE A 190 13.17 -0.23 -6.95
N PRO A 191 12.52 -1.20 -7.60
CA PRO A 191 12.89 -2.61 -7.51
C PRO A 191 14.11 -2.93 -8.41
N GLU A 192 15.12 -2.07 -8.37
CA GLU A 192 16.38 -2.23 -9.08
C GLU A 192 17.56 -1.89 -8.15
N VAL A 193 18.65 -2.64 -8.27
CA VAL A 193 19.90 -2.34 -7.59
C VAL A 193 20.56 -1.17 -8.31
N LEU A 194 20.52 0.00 -7.68
CA LEU A 194 21.08 1.24 -8.21
C LEU A 194 22.17 1.84 -7.32
N TYR A 195 22.46 1.24 -6.17
CA TYR A 195 23.45 1.69 -5.22
C TYR A 195 24.33 0.52 -4.72
N TYR A 196 25.65 0.74 -4.70
CA TYR A 196 26.63 -0.26 -4.29
C TYR A 196 27.41 0.25 -3.08
N VAL A 197 27.29 -0.44 -1.96
CA VAL A 197 27.83 -0.04 -0.66
C VAL A 197 29.19 -0.70 -0.44
N ASP A 198 30.22 0.09 -0.14
CA ASP A 198 31.58 -0.39 0.15
C ASP A 198 31.63 -1.15 1.49
N ASN A 199 31.11 -0.52 2.55
CA ASN A 199 31.00 -1.11 3.88
C ASN A 199 29.53 -1.16 4.31
N PRO A 200 28.77 -2.17 3.87
CA PRO A 200 27.38 -2.31 4.30
C PRO A 200 27.33 -2.46 5.82
N LYS A 201 26.50 -1.62 6.43
CA LYS A 201 26.24 -1.68 7.86
C LYS A 201 25.62 -3.04 8.19
N LEU A 202 26.00 -3.61 9.34
CA LEU A 202 25.41 -4.86 9.85
C LEU A 202 23.89 -4.75 9.94
N PRO A 203 23.15 -5.87 9.89
CA PRO A 203 21.70 -5.86 10.01
C PRO A 203 21.27 -4.99 11.19
N TYR A 204 20.31 -4.12 10.95
CA TYR A 204 19.92 -3.05 11.86
C TYR A 204 19.39 -3.52 13.24
N ASP A 205 19.17 -4.81 13.46
CA ASP A 205 18.82 -5.38 14.77
C ASP A 205 19.88 -5.07 15.83
N GLU A 206 21.16 -5.17 15.48
CA GLU A 206 22.26 -4.78 16.38
C GLU A 206 22.45 -3.25 16.41
N CYS A 207 22.21 -2.56 15.28
CA CYS A 207 22.33 -1.12 15.21
C CYS A 207 21.20 -0.40 15.97
N LEU A 208 19.96 -0.83 15.86
CA LEU A 208 18.85 -0.27 16.63
C LEU A 208 19.08 -0.46 18.15
N ASN A 209 19.59 -1.62 18.57
CA ASN A 209 19.97 -1.87 19.96
C ASN A 209 21.19 -1.03 20.39
N TYR A 210 22.16 -0.78 19.51
CA TYR A 210 23.31 0.06 19.79
C TYR A 210 22.94 1.55 19.91
N TYR A 211 22.15 2.07 18.97
CA TYR A 211 21.75 3.49 18.94
C TYR A 211 20.62 3.83 19.90
N LEU A 212 19.70 2.91 20.19
CA LEU A 212 18.57 3.15 21.11
C LEU A 212 18.90 2.71 22.55
N GLY A 213 19.98 1.94 22.77
CA GLY A 213 20.41 1.39 24.07
C GLY A 213 19.44 0.35 24.65
N PRO A 214 19.71 -0.20 25.85
CA PRO A 214 18.94 -1.29 26.43
C PRO A 214 17.46 -0.96 26.76
N ASN A 215 16.99 0.26 26.51
CA ASN A 215 15.60 0.68 26.64
C ASN A 215 14.92 0.92 25.28
N THR A 216 15.24 0.14 24.26
CA THR A 216 14.74 0.24 22.88
C THR A 216 13.22 0.20 22.80
N THR A 217 12.58 -0.69 23.54
CA THR A 217 11.11 -0.80 23.60
C THR A 217 10.44 0.48 24.07
N ASN A 218 11.03 1.18 25.04
CA ASN A 218 10.50 2.45 25.53
C ASN A 218 10.73 3.61 24.55
N LYS A 219 11.86 3.65 23.84
CA LYS A 219 12.14 4.72 22.84
C LYS A 219 11.34 4.54 21.56
N LEU A 220 11.11 3.30 21.12
CA LEU A 220 10.18 3.00 20.02
C LEU A 220 8.73 3.26 20.41
N ALA A 221 8.34 2.98 21.65
CA ALA A 221 7.04 3.38 22.20
C ALA A 221 6.90 4.90 22.24
N ILE A 222 7.92 5.63 22.73
CA ILE A 222 7.99 7.10 22.71
C ILE A 222 8.00 7.63 21.28
N PHE A 223 8.68 6.97 20.34
CA PHE A 223 8.65 7.31 18.91
C PHE A 223 7.25 7.12 18.33
N ASN A 224 6.57 6.02 18.66
CA ASN A 224 5.20 5.77 18.25
C ASN A 224 4.18 6.68 18.97
N GLU A 225 4.42 7.03 20.24
CA GLU A 225 3.61 7.99 21.00
C GLU A 225 3.84 9.43 20.52
N ASN A 226 5.06 9.84 20.26
CA ASN A 226 5.39 11.15 19.69
C ASN A 226 4.91 11.30 18.25
N LYS A 227 4.88 10.22 17.46
CA LYS A 227 4.26 10.19 16.13
C LYS A 227 2.77 10.56 16.21
N THR A 228 2.09 10.23 17.30
CA THR A 228 0.68 10.60 17.52
C THR A 228 0.53 12.03 18.05
N LEU A 229 1.43 12.51 18.90
CA LEU A 229 1.37 13.86 19.49
C LEU A 229 1.79 14.96 18.50
N ASP A 230 2.89 14.81 17.81
CA ASP A 230 3.37 15.79 16.82
C ASP A 230 2.48 15.85 15.58
N ASN A 231 1.95 14.71 15.12
CA ASN A 231 0.98 14.67 14.04
C ASN A 231 -0.34 15.36 14.42
N GLN A 232 -0.75 15.29 15.68
CA GLN A 232 -1.97 15.93 16.16
C GLN A 232 -1.84 17.47 16.22
N TYR A 233 -0.69 17.99 16.65
CA TYR A 233 -0.39 19.43 16.63
C TYR A 233 -0.31 19.97 15.20
N TYR A 234 0.41 19.27 14.35
CA TYR A 234 0.61 19.65 12.94
C TYR A 234 -0.66 19.55 12.11
N PHE A 235 -1.43 18.50 12.34
CA PHE A 235 -2.71 18.30 11.69
C PHE A 235 -3.71 19.39 12.09
N ASN A 236 -3.70 19.81 13.35
CA ASN A 236 -4.50 20.93 13.84
C ASN A 236 -4.07 22.26 13.20
N GLU A 237 -2.78 22.46 12.91
CA GLU A 237 -2.31 23.65 12.19
C GLU A 237 -2.71 23.64 10.70
N ILE A 238 -2.62 22.50 10.02
CA ILE A 238 -3.09 22.34 8.64
C ILE A 238 -4.61 22.50 8.57
N ILE A 239 -5.35 21.93 9.49
CA ILE A 239 -6.81 22.11 9.59
C ILE A 239 -7.16 23.55 9.92
N ASN A 240 -6.44 24.20 10.84
CA ASN A 240 -6.69 25.59 11.21
C ASN A 240 -6.26 26.57 10.12
N SER A 241 -5.19 26.28 9.36
CA SER A 241 -4.82 27.06 8.19
C SER A 241 -5.83 26.90 7.04
N ARG A 242 -6.38 25.70 6.85
CA ARG A 242 -7.47 25.44 5.90
C ARG A 242 -8.82 25.98 6.38
N LYS A 243 -9.10 25.97 7.68
CA LYS A 243 -10.28 26.66 8.25
C LYS A 243 -10.24 28.18 8.00
N LYS A 244 -9.05 28.79 7.91
CA LYS A 244 -8.90 30.21 7.51
C LYS A 244 -9.12 30.44 6.02
N THR A 245 -8.99 29.41 5.17
CA THR A 245 -9.21 29.52 3.70
C THR A 245 -10.56 29.00 3.23
N THR A 246 -11.35 28.32 4.05
CA THR A 246 -12.68 27.82 3.69
C THR A 246 -13.77 28.48 4.52
N LYS A 247 -14.00 29.78 4.27
CA LYS A 247 -15.24 30.45 4.68
C LYS A 247 -16.45 30.08 3.79
N TYR A 248 -16.38 28.95 3.09
CA TYR A 248 -17.54 28.32 2.46
C TYR A 248 -17.75 26.96 3.13
N SER A 249 -18.53 26.96 4.23
CA SER A 249 -19.11 25.74 4.76
C SER A 249 -20.06 25.20 3.69
N LYS A 250 -19.61 24.25 2.90
CA LYS A 250 -20.48 23.53 1.99
C LYS A 250 -21.54 22.85 2.86
N LYS A 251 -22.78 23.29 2.80
CA LYS A 251 -23.86 22.73 3.60
C LYS A 251 -24.23 21.38 2.98
N TYR A 252 -23.76 20.30 3.58
CA TYR A 252 -24.14 18.95 3.16
C TYR A 252 -25.61 18.68 3.48
N LYS A 253 -26.25 17.85 2.65
CA LYS A 253 -27.62 17.38 2.86
C LYS A 253 -27.74 16.67 4.22
N TYR A 254 -26.80 15.78 4.52
CA TYR A 254 -26.62 15.11 5.83
C TYR A 254 -25.23 14.48 5.93
N THR A 255 -24.91 13.98 7.13
CA THR A 255 -23.65 13.26 7.42
C THR A 255 -23.94 11.80 7.75
N ILE A 256 -23.16 10.89 7.17
CA ILE A 256 -23.03 9.50 7.58
C ILE A 256 -21.75 9.40 8.40
N VAL A 257 -21.83 8.86 9.62
CA VAL A 257 -20.64 8.60 10.44
C VAL A 257 -20.23 7.15 10.29
N SER A 258 -19.01 6.89 9.87
CA SER A 258 -18.45 5.55 9.68
C SER A 258 -17.43 5.25 10.77
N ILE A 259 -17.62 4.18 11.52
CA ILE A 259 -16.81 3.82 12.69
C ILE A 259 -16.03 2.53 12.42
N LEU A 260 -14.70 2.61 12.58
CA LEU A 260 -13.78 1.49 12.58
C LEU A 260 -12.83 1.58 13.75
N ASN A 261 -12.44 0.44 14.31
CA ASN A 261 -11.45 0.41 15.40
C ASN A 261 -10.07 0.84 14.90
N TYR A 262 -9.63 0.28 13.78
CA TYR A 262 -8.34 0.58 13.15
C TYR A 262 -8.55 0.93 11.69
N PHE A 263 -7.97 2.04 11.25
CA PHE A 263 -7.96 2.42 9.85
C PHE A 263 -6.55 2.21 9.28
N ASN A 264 -6.40 1.15 8.51
CA ASN A 264 -5.16 0.77 7.83
C ASN A 264 -5.41 0.70 6.31
N ILE A 265 -4.47 0.20 5.52
CA ILE A 265 -4.68 -0.08 4.11
C ILE A 265 -5.24 -1.49 3.94
N GLY A 266 -6.51 -1.59 3.57
CA GLY A 266 -7.21 -2.84 3.37
C GLY A 266 -8.43 -2.71 2.48
N GLY A 267 -9.14 -3.82 2.27
CA GLY A 267 -10.34 -3.84 1.44
C GLY A 267 -11.49 -2.98 2.00
N THR A 268 -11.69 -3.02 3.31
CA THR A 268 -12.72 -2.25 4.03
C THR A 268 -12.43 -0.76 3.97
N GLU A 269 -11.20 -0.36 4.24
CA GLU A 269 -10.78 1.04 4.26
C GLU A 269 -10.84 1.66 2.87
N SER A 270 -10.36 0.95 1.87
CA SER A 270 -10.47 1.39 0.47
C SER A 270 -11.92 1.53 0.03
N TYR A 271 -12.80 0.63 0.49
CA TYR A 271 -14.24 0.73 0.26
C TYR A 271 -14.81 2.01 0.87
N ILE A 272 -14.50 2.31 2.14
CA ILE A 272 -15.01 3.51 2.84
C ILE A 272 -14.51 4.80 2.17
N ILE A 273 -13.21 4.88 1.81
CA ILE A 273 -12.63 6.02 1.10
C ILE A 273 -13.37 6.27 -0.22
N ASN A 274 -13.58 5.21 -1.01
CA ASN A 274 -14.24 5.33 -2.29
C ASN A 274 -15.71 5.74 -2.14
N LEU A 275 -16.40 5.18 -1.14
CA LEU A 275 -17.77 5.57 -0.80
C LEU A 275 -17.82 7.04 -0.38
N ALA A 276 -16.92 7.52 0.49
CA ALA A 276 -16.85 8.91 0.91
C ALA A 276 -16.67 9.87 -0.27
N LYS A 277 -15.74 9.53 -1.19
CA LYS A 277 -15.51 10.31 -2.42
C LYS A 277 -16.79 10.43 -3.27
N LYS A 278 -17.56 9.35 -3.36
CA LYS A 278 -18.77 9.35 -4.16
C LYS A 278 -19.92 10.08 -3.49
N LEU A 279 -20.18 9.82 -2.21
CA LEU A 279 -21.23 10.49 -1.43
C LEU A 279 -21.04 12.00 -1.41
N LYS A 280 -19.79 12.46 -1.38
CA LYS A 280 -19.48 13.90 -1.47
C LYS A 280 -19.94 14.54 -2.79
N LYS A 281 -19.93 13.81 -3.91
CA LYS A 281 -20.49 14.28 -5.19
C LYS A 281 -22.01 14.42 -5.13
N GLU A 282 -22.68 13.61 -4.30
CA GLU A 282 -24.12 13.68 -4.04
C GLU A 282 -24.50 14.67 -2.92
N ASN A 283 -23.55 15.51 -2.50
CA ASN A 283 -23.69 16.47 -1.40
C ASN A 283 -24.00 15.83 -0.03
N ILE A 284 -23.49 14.61 0.19
CA ILE A 284 -23.57 13.87 1.45
C ILE A 284 -22.16 13.80 2.03
N ASN A 285 -22.02 14.13 3.32
CA ASN A 285 -20.76 14.00 4.04
C ASN A 285 -20.61 12.56 4.59
N LEU A 286 -19.41 12.01 4.51
CA LEU A 286 -19.03 10.81 5.27
C LEU A 286 -17.89 11.20 6.20
N CYS A 287 -18.14 11.12 7.50
CA CYS A 287 -17.19 11.39 8.57
C CYS A 287 -16.69 10.07 9.18
N ILE A 288 -15.40 9.91 9.35
CA ILE A 288 -14.79 8.67 9.86
C ILE A 288 -14.35 8.88 11.30
N LEU A 289 -14.75 7.94 12.19
CA LEU A 289 -14.26 7.85 13.57
C LEU A 289 -13.45 6.58 13.76
N THR A 290 -12.25 6.67 14.34
CA THR A 290 -11.37 5.51 14.53
C THR A 290 -10.47 5.69 15.76
N ASN A 291 -10.10 4.58 16.44
CA ASN A 291 -9.11 4.61 17.53
C ASN A 291 -7.70 4.88 17.00
N LYS A 292 -7.34 4.27 15.87
CA LYS A 292 -6.01 4.44 15.27
C LYS A 292 -6.12 4.54 13.76
N CYS A 293 -5.37 5.47 13.20
CA CYS A 293 -5.25 5.66 11.76
C CYS A 293 -3.78 5.69 11.36
N PHE A 294 -3.40 4.80 10.44
CA PHE A 294 -2.02 4.69 9.96
C PHE A 294 -1.72 5.59 8.75
N ASN A 295 -2.75 6.08 8.04
CA ASN A 295 -2.63 6.90 6.82
C ASN A 295 -3.59 8.10 6.85
N LYS A 296 -3.35 9.04 7.74
CA LYS A 296 -4.20 10.25 7.89
C LYS A 296 -4.18 11.13 6.63
N GLU A 297 -3.09 11.10 5.89
CA GLU A 297 -2.85 11.89 4.68
C GLU A 297 -3.84 11.57 3.56
N VAL A 298 -4.32 10.33 3.49
CA VAL A 298 -5.34 9.90 2.52
C VAL A 298 -6.65 10.67 2.70
N PHE A 299 -7.06 10.92 3.95
CA PHE A 299 -8.27 11.69 4.25
C PHE A 299 -8.11 13.15 3.87
N ALA A 300 -6.95 13.74 4.20
CA ALA A 300 -6.64 15.12 3.82
C ALA A 300 -6.59 15.27 2.29
N PHE A 301 -5.97 14.32 1.58
CA PHE A 301 -5.89 14.33 0.12
C PHE A 301 -7.26 14.28 -0.55
N TYR A 302 -8.17 13.41 -0.07
CA TYR A 302 -9.54 13.34 -0.59
C TYR A 302 -10.49 14.31 0.09
N ASN A 303 -10.00 15.14 1.03
CA ASN A 303 -10.80 16.05 1.83
C ASN A 303 -12.00 15.34 2.50
N ILE A 304 -11.74 14.21 3.14
CA ILE A 304 -12.69 13.41 3.93
C ILE A 304 -12.58 13.85 5.39
N GLU A 305 -13.71 14.13 6.02
CA GLU A 305 -13.76 14.44 7.45
C GLU A 305 -13.45 13.19 8.27
N PHE A 306 -12.53 13.31 9.25
CA PHE A 306 -12.23 12.20 10.14
C PHE A 306 -11.74 12.67 11.50
N HIS A 307 -11.94 11.81 12.50
CA HIS A 307 -11.46 12.01 13.88
C HIS A 307 -10.79 10.74 14.38
N VAL A 308 -9.61 10.89 14.95
CA VAL A 308 -8.93 9.83 15.69
C VAL A 308 -9.13 10.12 17.17
N LEU A 309 -9.81 9.22 17.88
CA LEU A 309 -10.21 9.39 19.26
C LEU A 309 -10.30 8.03 19.95
N ASN A 310 -10.24 8.03 21.28
CA ASN A 310 -10.53 6.80 22.02
C ASN A 310 -12.04 6.50 21.96
N LEU A 311 -12.45 5.59 21.06
CA LEU A 311 -13.86 5.21 20.87
C LEU A 311 -14.50 4.63 22.14
N TYR A 312 -13.70 4.18 23.11
CA TYR A 312 -14.17 3.62 24.39
C TYR A 312 -14.27 4.67 25.50
N ASN A 313 -13.76 5.88 25.26
CA ASN A 313 -13.93 7.01 26.17
C ASN A 313 -15.26 7.71 25.87
N LYS A 314 -16.28 7.46 26.72
CA LYS A 314 -17.62 8.01 26.53
C LYS A 314 -17.62 9.55 26.39
N LYS A 315 -16.82 10.26 27.18
CA LYS A 315 -16.76 11.74 27.15
C LYS A 315 -16.21 12.24 25.81
N GLU A 316 -15.10 11.67 25.37
CA GLU A 316 -14.46 12.03 24.11
C GLU A 316 -15.36 11.71 22.90
N LEU A 317 -15.97 10.52 22.89
CA LEU A 317 -16.92 10.11 21.87
C LEU A 317 -18.15 11.02 21.83
N THR A 318 -18.73 11.37 23.00
CA THR A 318 -19.86 12.29 23.09
C THR A 318 -19.52 13.65 22.52
N THR A 319 -18.39 14.24 22.94
CA THR A 319 -17.96 15.55 22.44
C THR A 319 -17.77 15.54 20.92
N THR A 320 -17.14 14.48 20.40
CA THR A 320 -16.89 14.35 18.96
C THR A 320 -18.20 14.19 18.18
N ILE A 321 -19.07 13.27 18.58
CA ILE A 321 -20.37 13.06 17.88
C ILE A 321 -21.21 14.34 17.92
N SER A 322 -21.25 15.04 19.05
CA SER A 322 -22.01 16.30 19.19
C SER A 322 -21.44 17.44 18.34
N SER A 323 -20.18 17.38 17.93
CA SER A 323 -19.56 18.37 17.03
C SER A 323 -19.84 18.14 15.55
N ILE A 324 -20.32 16.95 15.17
CA ILE A 324 -20.64 16.60 13.78
C ILE A 324 -22.06 17.04 13.44
N ASN A 325 -22.19 17.83 12.39
CA ASN A 325 -23.48 18.38 12.01
C ASN A 325 -24.35 17.39 11.21
N ASN A 326 -25.65 17.40 11.50
CA ASN A 326 -26.69 16.72 10.72
C ASN A 326 -26.40 15.22 10.47
N ILE A 327 -26.08 14.48 11.53
CA ILE A 327 -25.87 13.03 11.45
C ILE A 327 -27.22 12.35 11.17
N LYS A 328 -27.29 11.59 10.07
CA LYS A 328 -28.49 10.83 9.69
C LYS A 328 -28.37 9.35 10.02
N VAL A 329 -27.18 8.77 9.91
CA VAL A 329 -26.90 7.35 10.12
C VAL A 329 -25.49 7.19 10.69
N ILE A 330 -25.32 6.23 11.60
CA ILE A 330 -24.00 5.78 12.05
C ILE A 330 -23.78 4.36 11.54
N GLN A 331 -22.75 4.18 10.74
CA GLN A 331 -22.33 2.91 10.16
C GLN A 331 -21.16 2.34 10.94
N ILE A 332 -21.28 1.09 11.38
CA ILE A 332 -20.27 0.38 12.14
C ILE A 332 -19.69 -0.73 11.27
N HIS A 333 -18.36 -0.71 11.10
CA HIS A 333 -17.63 -1.76 10.38
C HIS A 333 -16.92 -2.66 11.39
N MET A 334 -17.67 -3.52 12.01
CA MET A 334 -17.30 -4.45 13.08
C MET A 334 -16.18 -3.96 14.00
N ASN A 335 -16.55 -3.79 15.24
CA ASN A 335 -15.66 -3.53 16.34
C ASN A 335 -15.77 -4.67 17.37
N GLU A 336 -14.70 -5.00 18.07
CA GLU A 336 -14.69 -6.09 19.05
C GLU A 336 -15.45 -5.73 20.35
N ASP A 337 -15.81 -4.46 20.56
CA ASP A 337 -16.50 -4.00 21.78
C ASP A 337 -17.95 -3.57 21.51
N ILE A 338 -18.86 -4.39 22.03
CA ILE A 338 -20.30 -4.12 22.01
C ILE A 338 -20.69 -2.86 22.80
N ASN A 339 -19.93 -2.50 23.84
CA ASN A 339 -20.23 -1.33 24.67
C ASN A 339 -20.27 -0.06 23.83
N LEU A 340 -19.51 -0.01 22.73
CA LEU A 340 -19.52 1.11 21.80
C LEU A 340 -20.93 1.38 21.26
N CYS A 341 -21.66 0.35 20.79
CA CYS A 341 -23.03 0.52 20.27
C CYS A 341 -23.98 1.04 21.34
N LYS A 342 -23.87 0.50 22.56
CA LYS A 342 -24.66 0.96 23.71
C LYS A 342 -24.36 2.43 24.05
N VAL A 343 -23.11 2.80 24.06
CA VAL A 343 -22.69 4.20 24.32
C VAL A 343 -23.21 5.11 23.23
N ILE A 344 -23.07 4.77 21.95
CA ILE A 344 -23.56 5.58 20.82
C ILE A 344 -25.08 5.80 20.94
N LYS A 345 -25.86 4.74 21.19
CA LYS A 345 -27.33 4.87 21.39
C LYS A 345 -27.70 5.76 22.58
N SER A 346 -26.83 5.86 23.60
CA SER A 346 -27.05 6.77 24.73
C SER A 346 -26.71 8.24 24.40
N ILE A 347 -25.95 8.50 23.33
CA ILE A 347 -25.52 9.84 22.93
C ILE A 347 -26.49 10.44 21.88
N ILE A 348 -26.89 9.63 20.89
CA ILE A 348 -27.66 10.11 19.75
C ILE A 348 -28.70 9.06 19.31
N ASN A 349 -29.89 9.56 18.98
CA ASN A 349 -30.99 8.73 18.49
C ASN A 349 -31.05 8.76 16.96
N VAL A 350 -30.12 8.04 16.31
CA VAL A 350 -30.11 7.82 14.86
C VAL A 350 -29.94 6.33 14.57
N PRO A 351 -30.33 5.85 13.36
CA PRO A 351 -30.15 4.45 12.99
C PRO A 351 -28.67 4.03 13.06
N LEU A 352 -28.41 2.86 13.67
CA LEU A 352 -27.13 2.18 13.66
C LEU A 352 -27.14 1.09 12.60
N VAL A 353 -26.23 1.14 11.65
CA VAL A 353 -26.09 0.18 10.56
C VAL A 353 -24.80 -0.62 10.76
N LEU A 354 -24.91 -1.94 10.85
CA LEU A 354 -23.75 -2.83 10.90
C LEU A 354 -23.42 -3.32 9.50
N THR A 355 -22.18 -3.13 9.04
CA THR A 355 -21.72 -3.70 7.76
C THR A 355 -20.80 -4.88 8.01
N ILE A 356 -21.20 -6.05 7.47
CA ILE A 356 -20.49 -7.33 7.60
C ILE A 356 -19.71 -7.59 6.31
N HIS A 357 -18.36 -7.52 6.42
CA HIS A 357 -17.44 -7.65 5.29
C HIS A 357 -16.97 -9.08 5.01
N GLY A 358 -17.33 -10.06 5.83
CA GLY A 358 -16.91 -11.46 5.65
C GLY A 358 -17.59 -12.42 6.60
N ILE A 359 -17.15 -13.68 6.55
CA ILE A 359 -17.76 -14.79 7.34
C ILE A 359 -16.89 -15.20 8.55
N TYR A 360 -16.04 -14.34 9.02
CA TYR A 360 -15.06 -14.63 10.08
C TYR A 360 -15.49 -14.15 11.48
N TYR A 361 -16.73 -13.67 11.62
CA TYR A 361 -17.25 -13.19 12.90
C TYR A 361 -17.93 -14.31 13.68
N SER A 362 -17.66 -14.41 14.98
CA SER A 362 -18.32 -15.43 15.81
C SER A 362 -19.80 -15.08 16.01
N GLN A 363 -20.63 -16.12 16.09
CA GLN A 363 -22.07 -15.97 16.37
C GLN A 363 -22.32 -15.21 17.69
N LYS A 364 -21.56 -15.51 18.74
CA LYS A 364 -21.66 -14.84 20.05
C LYS A 364 -21.41 -13.34 19.94
N LEU A 365 -20.38 -12.95 19.16
CA LEU A 365 -20.04 -11.54 18.94
C LEU A 365 -21.19 -10.82 18.22
N LEU A 366 -21.68 -11.38 17.12
CA LEU A 366 -22.79 -10.79 16.34
C LEU A 366 -24.09 -10.71 17.12
N SER A 367 -24.48 -11.75 17.87
CA SER A 367 -25.69 -11.74 18.69
C SER A 367 -25.73 -10.56 19.63
N ASN A 368 -24.60 -10.26 20.24
CA ASN A 368 -24.48 -9.14 21.14
C ASN A 368 -24.68 -7.78 20.44
N TYR A 369 -24.15 -7.62 19.22
CA TYR A 369 -24.33 -6.38 18.45
C TYR A 369 -25.79 -6.16 18.02
N LEU A 370 -26.48 -7.21 17.60
CA LEU A 370 -27.82 -7.11 17.04
C LEU A 370 -28.85 -6.47 17.98
N SER A 371 -28.63 -6.51 19.30
CA SER A 371 -29.49 -5.83 20.28
C SER A 371 -29.54 -4.30 20.10
N TYR A 372 -28.49 -3.71 19.56
CA TYR A 372 -28.34 -2.25 19.39
C TYR A 372 -28.39 -1.78 17.94
N ILE A 373 -28.31 -2.72 16.98
CA ILE A 373 -28.30 -2.43 15.55
C ILE A 373 -29.71 -2.35 15.00
N ASP A 374 -29.97 -1.35 14.17
CA ASP A 374 -31.27 -1.18 13.51
C ASP A 374 -31.29 -1.90 12.15
N LYS A 375 -30.19 -1.83 11.38
CA LYS A 375 -30.07 -2.43 10.05
C LYS A 375 -28.73 -3.16 9.89
N VAL A 376 -28.74 -4.23 9.07
CA VAL A 376 -27.54 -5.00 8.75
C VAL A 376 -27.28 -4.98 7.25
N VAL A 377 -26.07 -4.62 6.84
CA VAL A 377 -25.60 -4.66 5.46
C VAL A 377 -24.60 -5.81 5.31
N PHE A 378 -24.87 -6.70 4.38
CA PHE A 378 -23.95 -7.76 3.97
C PHE A 378 -23.32 -7.41 2.62
N VAL A 379 -22.03 -7.67 2.45
CA VAL A 379 -21.35 -7.45 1.16
C VAL A 379 -21.53 -8.61 0.17
N SER A 380 -22.20 -9.68 0.57
CA SER A 380 -22.55 -10.81 -0.31
C SER A 380 -23.76 -11.57 0.22
N ASP A 381 -24.56 -12.15 -0.67
CA ASP A 381 -25.70 -12.99 -0.28
C ASP A 381 -25.26 -14.26 0.43
N TYR A 382 -24.07 -14.76 0.12
CA TYR A 382 -23.50 -15.88 0.85
C TYR A 382 -23.34 -15.55 2.34
N SER A 383 -22.73 -14.40 2.67
CA SER A 383 -22.56 -13.99 4.07
C SER A 383 -23.91 -13.74 4.75
N LYS A 384 -24.87 -13.14 4.05
CA LYS A 384 -26.25 -12.97 4.53
C LYS A 384 -26.89 -14.33 4.86
N LYS A 385 -26.88 -15.27 3.91
CA LYS A 385 -27.43 -16.62 4.10
C LYS A 385 -26.74 -17.37 5.24
N TYR A 386 -25.42 -17.33 5.28
CA TYR A 386 -24.61 -17.97 6.32
C TYR A 386 -25.03 -17.53 7.73
N TYR A 387 -25.06 -16.21 7.96
CA TYR A 387 -25.43 -15.70 9.29
C TYR A 387 -26.93 -15.82 9.60
N SER A 388 -27.81 -15.71 8.61
CA SER A 388 -29.25 -15.95 8.81
C SER A 388 -29.59 -17.39 9.23
N GLN A 389 -28.79 -18.36 8.76
CA GLN A 389 -28.94 -19.75 9.21
C GLN A 389 -28.42 -19.97 10.64
N LEU A 390 -27.39 -19.21 11.05
CA LEU A 390 -26.83 -19.33 12.39
C LEU A 390 -27.59 -18.53 13.45
N MET A 391 -28.34 -17.49 13.05
CA MET A 391 -28.85 -16.47 13.95
C MET A 391 -30.29 -16.08 13.58
N THR A 392 -31.26 -16.66 14.26
CA THR A 392 -32.68 -16.30 14.09
C THR A 392 -32.97 -14.82 14.37
N GLN A 393 -32.21 -14.19 15.23
CA GLN A 393 -32.32 -12.74 15.55
C GLN A 393 -32.19 -11.83 14.33
N LEU A 394 -31.50 -12.26 13.27
CA LEU A 394 -31.37 -11.50 12.03
C LEU A 394 -32.69 -11.40 11.25
N SER A 395 -33.63 -12.34 11.43
CA SER A 395 -34.93 -12.27 10.79
C SER A 395 -35.81 -11.13 11.29
N PHE A 396 -35.52 -10.60 12.49
CA PHE A 396 -36.21 -9.45 13.07
C PHE A 396 -35.58 -8.12 12.75
N LYS A 397 -34.50 -8.10 11.95
CA LYS A 397 -33.77 -6.89 11.56
C LYS A 397 -33.92 -6.65 10.07
N GLU A 398 -34.03 -5.39 9.70
CA GLU A 398 -33.84 -5.01 8.29
C GLU A 398 -32.44 -5.40 7.85
N ASN A 399 -32.33 -6.27 6.86
CA ASN A 399 -31.04 -6.75 6.38
C ASN A 399 -31.02 -6.78 4.85
N VAL A 400 -29.94 -6.20 4.28
CA VAL A 400 -29.77 -6.06 2.84
C VAL A 400 -28.41 -6.52 2.40
N THR A 401 -28.29 -6.95 1.13
CA THR A 401 -27.01 -7.20 0.50
C THR A 401 -26.65 -6.02 -0.40
N ILE A 402 -25.51 -5.38 -0.12
CA ILE A 402 -24.93 -4.35 -0.96
C ILE A 402 -23.51 -4.79 -1.32
N PRO A 403 -23.27 -5.28 -2.55
CA PRO A 403 -21.96 -5.77 -2.94
C PRO A 403 -20.93 -4.66 -2.98
N ASN A 404 -19.64 -5.05 -2.97
CA ASN A 404 -18.54 -4.10 -3.10
C ASN A 404 -18.59 -3.41 -4.47
N GLY A 405 -18.53 -2.08 -4.47
CA GLY A 405 -18.41 -1.28 -5.67
C GLY A 405 -16.97 -0.90 -5.99
N ILE A 406 -16.72 -0.57 -7.25
CA ILE A 406 -15.42 -0.08 -7.70
C ILE A 406 -15.54 1.19 -8.52
N GLU A 407 -14.59 2.12 -8.32
CA GLU A 407 -14.44 3.28 -9.19
C GLU A 407 -13.90 2.86 -10.57
N ASN A 408 -14.28 3.55 -11.64
CA ASN A 408 -13.74 3.27 -12.97
C ASN A 408 -12.22 3.49 -12.98
N SER A 409 -11.48 2.38 -12.98
CA SER A 409 -10.06 2.33 -12.64
C SER A 409 -9.13 2.52 -13.82
N ILE A 410 -9.63 2.72 -15.04
CA ILE A 410 -8.79 2.93 -16.24
C ILE A 410 -7.91 4.18 -16.09
N LYS A 411 -8.40 5.19 -15.37
CA LYS A 411 -7.63 6.41 -15.06
C LYS A 411 -6.44 6.16 -14.12
N ASN A 412 -6.39 5.00 -13.46
CA ASN A 412 -5.33 4.62 -12.53
C ASN A 412 -4.19 3.87 -13.20
N ILE A 413 -4.27 3.62 -14.53
CA ILE A 413 -3.19 2.97 -15.28
C ILE A 413 -2.20 4.05 -15.70
N ASN A 414 -1.04 4.06 -15.04
CA ASN A 414 0.01 5.05 -15.27
C ASN A 414 1.13 4.50 -16.16
N CYS A 415 1.46 3.22 -16.02
CA CYS A 415 2.55 2.57 -16.74
C CYS A 415 2.05 1.42 -17.64
N LYS A 416 2.54 1.38 -18.88
CA LYS A 416 2.32 0.25 -19.79
C LYS A 416 3.55 -0.66 -19.79
N ASN A 417 3.31 -1.98 -19.90
CA ASN A 417 4.37 -3.00 -19.98
C ASN A 417 5.32 -3.06 -18.78
N ILE A 418 4.86 -2.70 -17.57
CA ILE A 418 5.69 -2.66 -16.37
C ILE A 418 6.30 -4.03 -16.03
N LEU A 419 5.49 -5.11 -16.10
CA LEU A 419 5.97 -6.47 -15.86
C LEU A 419 6.95 -6.92 -16.95
N ARG A 420 6.61 -6.68 -18.21
CA ARG A 420 7.44 -7.09 -19.34
C ARG A 420 8.81 -6.42 -19.30
N ASN A 421 8.84 -5.13 -19.01
CA ASN A 421 10.08 -4.37 -18.92
C ASN A 421 10.91 -4.80 -17.72
N THR A 422 10.31 -4.85 -16.52
CA THR A 422 11.03 -5.17 -15.26
C THR A 422 11.54 -6.61 -15.25
N LEU A 423 10.73 -7.56 -15.72
CA LEU A 423 11.06 -8.99 -15.68
C LEU A 423 11.69 -9.50 -16.99
N LYS A 424 11.97 -8.61 -17.94
CA LYS A 424 12.53 -8.93 -19.27
C LYS A 424 11.73 -9.99 -20.02
N ILE A 425 10.40 -9.95 -19.90
CA ILE A 425 9.48 -10.88 -20.56
C ILE A 425 9.19 -10.40 -21.99
N GLN A 426 9.36 -11.29 -22.96
CA GLN A 426 9.13 -10.97 -24.36
C GLN A 426 7.67 -10.55 -24.63
N LYS A 427 7.48 -9.57 -25.52
CA LYS A 427 6.17 -8.98 -25.84
C LYS A 427 5.09 -10.00 -26.25
N ASN A 428 5.49 -11.09 -26.90
CA ASN A 428 4.59 -12.13 -27.39
C ASN A 428 4.31 -13.25 -26.35
N SER A 429 4.84 -13.12 -25.16
CA SER A 429 4.60 -14.07 -24.06
C SER A 429 3.29 -13.74 -23.33
N ILE A 430 2.72 -14.75 -22.71
CA ILE A 430 1.49 -14.64 -21.92
C ILE A 430 1.87 -14.52 -20.43
N ILE A 431 1.36 -13.51 -19.76
CA ILE A 431 1.55 -13.30 -18.32
C ILE A 431 0.26 -13.66 -17.59
N ILE A 432 0.35 -14.64 -16.69
CA ILE A 432 -0.70 -15.04 -15.77
C ILE A 432 -0.36 -14.45 -14.40
N LEU A 433 -1.19 -13.55 -13.89
CA LEU A 433 -0.97 -12.91 -12.61
C LEU A 433 -1.90 -13.50 -11.56
N TYR A 434 -1.31 -13.99 -10.48
CA TYR A 434 -2.01 -14.37 -9.25
C TYR A 434 -1.83 -13.27 -8.21
N CYS A 435 -2.92 -12.75 -7.67
CA CYS A 435 -2.86 -11.71 -6.65
C CYS A 435 -3.68 -12.11 -5.42
N SER A 436 -3.06 -12.09 -4.25
CA SER A 436 -3.71 -12.45 -2.99
C SER A 436 -2.88 -12.03 -1.78
N ARG A 437 -3.53 -11.82 -0.62
CA ARG A 437 -2.82 -11.81 0.65
C ARG A 437 -2.25 -13.21 0.92
N LEU A 438 -0.97 -13.32 1.25
CA LEU A 438 -0.30 -14.60 1.52
C LEU A 438 -0.39 -14.97 3.02
N SER A 439 -1.63 -15.04 3.54
CA SER A 439 -1.95 -15.52 4.88
C SER A 439 -2.15 -17.05 4.88
N TYR A 440 -2.24 -17.66 6.07
CA TYR A 440 -2.39 -19.10 6.24
C TYR A 440 -3.41 -19.76 5.28
N ASN A 441 -4.63 -19.24 5.23
CA ASN A 441 -5.68 -19.82 4.38
C ASN A 441 -5.48 -19.58 2.88
N LYS A 442 -4.78 -18.50 2.49
CA LYS A 442 -4.62 -18.12 1.08
C LYS A 442 -3.28 -18.58 0.49
N SER A 443 -2.28 -18.89 1.32
CA SER A 443 -1.01 -19.43 0.85
C SER A 443 -1.17 -20.82 0.18
N ASN A 444 -2.05 -21.67 0.70
CA ASN A 444 -2.33 -22.96 0.09
C ASN A 444 -2.86 -22.83 -1.34
N LEU A 445 -3.71 -21.82 -1.59
CA LEU A 445 -4.20 -21.55 -2.95
C LEU A 445 -3.07 -21.09 -3.89
N ALA A 446 -2.16 -20.27 -3.39
CA ALA A 446 -0.97 -19.87 -4.14
C ALA A 446 -0.08 -21.06 -4.50
N MET A 447 0.12 -22.01 -3.57
CA MET A 447 0.87 -23.25 -3.83
C MET A 447 0.18 -24.12 -4.89
N LEU A 448 -1.14 -24.29 -4.81
CA LEU A 448 -1.92 -25.03 -5.83
C LEU A 448 -1.86 -24.35 -7.20
N PHE A 449 -1.86 -23.02 -7.24
CA PHE A 449 -1.65 -22.28 -8.48
C PHE A 449 -0.26 -22.54 -9.05
N LEU A 450 0.79 -22.52 -8.23
CA LEU A 450 2.15 -22.79 -8.66
C LEU A 450 2.30 -24.20 -9.26
N GLU A 451 1.73 -25.21 -8.62
CA GLU A 451 1.73 -26.59 -9.14
C GLU A 451 0.94 -26.71 -10.46
N SER A 452 -0.22 -26.04 -10.53
CA SER A 452 -0.99 -25.95 -11.77
C SER A 452 -0.21 -25.29 -12.89
N PHE A 453 0.43 -24.16 -12.61
CA PHE A 453 1.27 -23.42 -13.57
C PHE A 453 2.45 -24.25 -14.05
N LYS A 454 3.15 -24.95 -13.17
CA LYS A 454 4.28 -25.85 -13.50
C LYS A 454 3.87 -26.86 -14.57
N ASN A 455 2.68 -27.49 -14.42
CA ASN A 455 2.18 -28.47 -15.38
C ASN A 455 1.92 -27.84 -16.77
N ILE A 456 1.46 -26.60 -16.82
CA ILE A 456 1.23 -25.87 -18.08
C ILE A 456 2.55 -25.40 -18.68
N ALA A 457 3.47 -24.88 -17.86
CA ALA A 457 4.76 -24.36 -18.30
C ALA A 457 5.66 -25.42 -18.96
N LYS A 458 5.59 -26.69 -18.51
CA LYS A 458 6.27 -27.82 -19.15
C LYS A 458 5.88 -27.99 -20.62
N LYS A 459 4.64 -27.63 -20.98
CA LYS A 459 4.07 -27.78 -22.32
C LYS A 459 4.12 -26.50 -23.17
N ASN A 460 4.22 -25.33 -22.52
CA ASN A 460 4.18 -24.02 -23.17
C ASN A 460 5.31 -23.12 -22.70
N LYS A 461 6.30 -22.91 -23.55
CA LYS A 461 7.48 -22.09 -23.22
C LYS A 461 7.23 -20.57 -23.21
N LYS A 462 6.08 -20.11 -23.74
CA LYS A 462 5.77 -18.67 -23.86
C LYS A 462 4.88 -18.13 -22.74
N ILE A 463 4.71 -18.87 -21.64
CA ILE A 463 3.93 -18.42 -20.50
C ILE A 463 4.82 -18.09 -19.31
N PHE A 464 4.37 -17.11 -18.54
CA PHE A 464 5.00 -16.67 -17.30
C PHE A 464 3.95 -16.50 -16.21
N ALA A 465 4.29 -16.83 -14.97
CA ALA A 465 3.47 -16.54 -13.80
C ALA A 465 4.09 -15.41 -13.00
N VAL A 466 3.25 -14.49 -12.55
CA VAL A 466 3.62 -13.46 -11.60
C VAL A 466 2.71 -13.59 -10.39
N ILE A 467 3.29 -13.71 -9.20
CA ILE A 467 2.55 -13.71 -7.93
C ILE A 467 2.77 -12.36 -7.29
N ILE A 468 1.69 -11.64 -6.98
CA ILE A 468 1.75 -10.38 -6.23
C ILE A 468 0.99 -10.56 -4.92
N GLY A 469 1.69 -10.32 -3.82
CA GLY A 469 1.10 -10.39 -2.49
C GLY A 469 2.11 -10.35 -1.38
N HIS A 470 1.61 -10.14 -0.15
CA HIS A 470 2.42 -10.12 1.07
C HIS A 470 1.70 -10.84 2.20
N GLY A 471 2.45 -11.31 3.18
CA GLY A 471 1.96 -12.02 4.36
C GLY A 471 2.99 -13.00 4.89
N ASN A 472 2.70 -13.61 6.03
CA ASN A 472 3.63 -14.51 6.75
C ASN A 472 4.14 -15.69 5.92
N TYR A 473 3.48 -15.99 4.80
CA TYR A 473 3.86 -17.10 3.91
C TYR A 473 4.57 -16.65 2.62
N TYR A 474 4.90 -15.35 2.50
CA TYR A 474 5.60 -14.81 1.33
C TYR A 474 6.89 -15.59 1.02
N LYS A 475 7.75 -15.78 2.04
CA LYS A 475 9.01 -16.52 1.89
C LYS A 475 8.78 -17.92 1.35
N GLN A 476 7.84 -18.67 1.93
CA GLN A 476 7.53 -20.04 1.49
C GLN A 476 7.07 -20.10 0.02
N ILE A 477 6.25 -19.16 -0.41
CA ILE A 477 5.78 -19.07 -1.80
C ILE A 477 6.93 -18.69 -2.73
N ASN A 478 7.80 -17.79 -2.32
CA ASN A 478 8.98 -17.40 -3.08
C ASN A 478 9.97 -18.56 -3.25
N ASP A 479 10.24 -19.30 -2.17
CA ASP A 479 11.12 -20.48 -2.20
C ASP A 479 10.54 -21.59 -3.10
N LEU A 480 9.23 -21.84 -3.04
CA LEU A 480 8.55 -22.79 -3.93
C LEU A 480 8.64 -22.34 -5.40
N SER A 481 8.45 -21.05 -5.67
CA SER A 481 8.58 -20.46 -7.02
C SER A 481 10.00 -20.66 -7.57
N TYR A 482 11.00 -20.43 -6.73
CA TYR A 482 12.40 -20.66 -7.08
C TYR A 482 12.69 -22.14 -7.41
N ASN A 483 12.22 -23.07 -6.58
CA ASN A 483 12.41 -24.51 -6.79
C ASN A 483 11.74 -24.97 -8.10
N ILE A 484 10.54 -24.49 -8.39
CA ILE A 484 9.85 -24.80 -9.65
C ILE A 484 10.64 -24.25 -10.85
N ASN A 485 11.20 -23.04 -10.76
CA ASN A 485 12.05 -22.49 -11.82
C ASN A 485 13.29 -23.34 -12.06
N LEU A 486 13.92 -23.89 -11.01
CA LEU A 486 15.02 -24.85 -11.15
C LEU A 486 14.58 -26.14 -11.88
N GLU A 487 13.41 -26.70 -11.54
CA GLU A 487 12.85 -27.87 -12.23
C GLU A 487 12.54 -27.58 -13.70
N LEU A 488 12.03 -26.39 -14.01
CA LEU A 488 11.73 -25.96 -15.38
C LEU A 488 12.99 -25.57 -16.17
N LYS A 489 14.13 -25.39 -15.49
CA LYS A 489 15.39 -24.87 -16.05
C LYS A 489 15.27 -23.50 -16.72
N GLU A 490 14.25 -22.74 -16.34
CA GLU A 490 13.93 -21.41 -16.87
C GLU A 490 13.25 -20.57 -15.79
N ASN A 491 13.53 -19.26 -15.76
CA ASN A 491 12.83 -18.33 -14.86
C ASN A 491 11.44 -17.99 -15.45
N LYS A 492 10.43 -18.76 -15.09
CA LYS A 492 9.04 -18.63 -15.53
C LYS A 492 8.10 -18.05 -14.48
N ILE A 493 8.50 -18.10 -13.21
CA ILE A 493 7.70 -17.68 -12.08
C ILE A 493 8.43 -16.56 -11.34
N PHE A 494 7.73 -15.47 -11.09
CA PHE A 494 8.24 -14.31 -10.35
C PHE A 494 7.30 -14.01 -9.18
N THR A 495 7.86 -13.93 -7.98
CA THR A 495 7.12 -13.55 -6.78
C THR A 495 7.48 -12.11 -6.42
N LEU A 496 6.47 -11.27 -6.36
CA LEU A 496 6.60 -9.85 -6.07
C LEU A 496 5.82 -9.54 -4.78
N ALA A 497 6.38 -8.73 -3.91
CA ALA A 497 5.67 -8.18 -2.76
C ALA A 497 4.51 -7.27 -3.19
N ASN A 498 3.77 -6.68 -2.25
CA ASN A 498 2.70 -5.75 -2.55
C ASN A 498 3.16 -4.63 -3.51
N ARG A 499 2.25 -4.19 -4.36
CA ARG A 499 2.51 -3.13 -5.34
C ARG A 499 1.54 -1.97 -5.13
N PHE A 500 2.08 -0.76 -5.10
CA PHE A 500 1.28 0.45 -4.84
C PHE A 500 0.22 0.66 -5.92
N ASN A 501 0.60 0.58 -7.19
CA ASN A 501 -0.36 0.70 -8.29
C ASN A 501 -0.60 -0.65 -8.96
N ILE A 502 -1.38 -1.50 -8.32
CA ILE A 502 -1.69 -2.84 -8.80
C ILE A 502 -2.35 -2.85 -10.20
N PHE A 503 -3.02 -1.77 -10.59
CA PHE A 503 -3.68 -1.67 -11.89
C PHE A 503 -2.71 -1.69 -13.07
N ASP A 504 -1.49 -1.18 -12.92
CA ASP A 504 -0.45 -1.26 -13.95
C ASP A 504 -0.05 -2.73 -14.21
N TYR A 505 0.06 -3.51 -13.13
CA TYR A 505 0.38 -4.94 -13.19
C TYR A 505 -0.77 -5.76 -13.77
N TYR A 506 -2.01 -5.48 -13.38
CA TYR A 506 -3.18 -6.08 -14.00
C TYR A 506 -3.23 -5.74 -15.49
N ASN A 507 -2.97 -4.48 -15.85
CA ASN A 507 -3.03 -4.04 -17.24
C ASN A 507 -1.99 -4.75 -18.14
N ASP A 508 -0.80 -5.03 -17.62
CA ASP A 508 0.25 -5.74 -18.38
C ASP A 508 0.09 -7.26 -18.38
N SER A 509 -0.84 -7.80 -17.61
CA SER A 509 -1.12 -9.23 -17.55
C SER A 509 -2.19 -9.63 -18.56
N ASP A 510 -2.14 -10.88 -19.04
CA ASP A 510 -3.09 -11.43 -20.02
C ASP A 510 -4.26 -12.15 -19.32
N LEU A 511 -4.04 -12.69 -18.13
CA LEU A 511 -5.01 -13.39 -17.30
C LEU A 511 -4.76 -13.09 -15.83
N ILE A 512 -5.84 -12.82 -15.08
CA ILE A 512 -5.76 -12.57 -13.62
C ILE A 512 -6.44 -13.73 -12.88
N ILE A 513 -5.80 -14.17 -11.79
CA ILE A 513 -6.35 -15.16 -10.85
C ILE A 513 -6.43 -14.51 -9.48
N GLY A 514 -7.61 -14.49 -8.89
CA GLY A 514 -7.83 -13.89 -7.56
C GLY A 514 -9.29 -13.90 -7.14
N THR A 515 -9.56 -13.41 -5.93
CA THR A 515 -10.90 -13.38 -5.32
C THR A 515 -11.27 -11.98 -4.85
N GLY A 516 -12.52 -11.76 -4.49
CA GLY A 516 -12.99 -10.54 -3.86
C GLY A 516 -12.63 -9.31 -4.67
N ARG A 517 -11.94 -8.38 -4.03
CA ARG A 517 -11.54 -7.11 -4.64
C ARG A 517 -10.60 -7.27 -5.84
N VAL A 518 -9.68 -8.23 -5.80
CA VAL A 518 -8.76 -8.50 -6.92
C VAL A 518 -9.52 -8.84 -8.19
N ALA A 519 -10.52 -9.72 -8.10
CA ALA A 519 -11.37 -10.08 -9.23
C ALA A 519 -12.13 -8.86 -9.77
N LEU A 520 -12.74 -8.08 -8.88
CA LEU A 520 -13.51 -6.89 -9.24
C LEU A 520 -12.62 -5.82 -9.92
N GLU A 521 -11.44 -5.57 -9.40
CA GLU A 521 -10.45 -4.64 -9.96
C GLU A 521 -9.99 -5.07 -11.36
N ALA A 522 -9.63 -6.34 -11.52
CA ALA A 522 -9.21 -6.88 -12.80
C ALA A 522 -10.33 -6.82 -13.86
N MET A 523 -11.56 -7.14 -13.47
CA MET A 523 -12.74 -7.01 -14.33
C MET A 523 -12.97 -5.57 -14.77
N SER A 524 -12.80 -4.59 -13.88
CA SER A 524 -13.06 -3.17 -14.15
C SER A 524 -12.17 -2.58 -15.24
N ILE A 525 -10.99 -3.15 -15.43
CA ILE A 525 -10.05 -2.76 -16.51
C ILE A 525 -10.10 -3.69 -17.73
N GLY A 526 -11.07 -4.61 -17.77
CA GLY A 526 -11.30 -5.46 -18.94
C GLY A 526 -10.41 -6.68 -19.06
N LYS A 527 -9.94 -7.24 -17.93
CA LYS A 527 -9.16 -8.48 -17.94
C LYS A 527 -10.04 -9.71 -17.83
N PRO A 528 -9.68 -10.83 -18.48
CA PRO A 528 -10.25 -12.13 -18.16
C PRO A 528 -9.81 -12.53 -16.75
N VAL A 529 -10.75 -13.09 -15.97
CA VAL A 529 -10.51 -13.42 -14.56
C VAL A 529 -10.93 -14.86 -14.27
N ILE A 530 -10.07 -15.57 -13.55
CA ILE A 530 -10.42 -16.82 -12.87
C ILE A 530 -10.56 -16.50 -11.37
N SER A 531 -11.75 -16.70 -10.82
CA SER A 531 -11.95 -16.72 -9.38
C SER A 531 -11.42 -18.05 -8.83
N PHE A 532 -10.52 -17.97 -7.85
CA PHE A 532 -9.97 -19.13 -7.18
C PHE A 532 -10.28 -19.01 -5.67
N GLY A 533 -11.43 -19.52 -5.29
CA GLY A 533 -12.04 -19.33 -3.97
C GLY A 533 -11.32 -20.07 -2.84
N SER A 534 -11.52 -19.57 -1.61
CA SER A 534 -10.92 -20.13 -0.38
C SER A 534 -11.33 -21.58 -0.10
N ASN A 535 -12.42 -22.04 -0.69
CA ASN A 535 -12.88 -23.45 -0.68
C ASN A 535 -12.27 -24.29 -1.83
N GLY A 536 -11.27 -23.81 -2.56
CA GLY A 536 -10.68 -24.51 -3.71
C GLY A 536 -11.54 -24.46 -4.99
N GLU A 537 -12.63 -23.72 -4.99
CA GLU A 537 -13.51 -23.62 -6.15
C GLU A 537 -12.86 -22.73 -7.23
N VAL A 538 -12.83 -23.25 -8.46
CA VAL A 538 -12.26 -22.57 -9.63
C VAL A 538 -13.39 -22.22 -10.59
N ASN A 539 -13.56 -20.93 -10.90
CA ASN A 539 -14.58 -20.45 -11.84
C ASN A 539 -14.00 -19.39 -12.80
N ILE A 540 -14.18 -19.57 -14.10
CA ILE A 540 -13.98 -18.48 -15.06
C ILE A 540 -15.16 -17.51 -14.91
N ILE A 541 -14.87 -16.24 -14.68
CA ILE A 541 -15.93 -15.23 -14.51
C ILE A 541 -16.48 -14.85 -15.88
N ASN A 542 -17.75 -15.15 -16.11
CA ASN A 542 -18.49 -14.89 -17.35
C ASN A 542 -19.99 -14.73 -17.08
N LYS A 543 -20.79 -14.54 -18.14
CA LYS A 543 -22.25 -14.33 -18.02
C LYS A 543 -23.00 -15.43 -17.27
N ASN A 544 -22.49 -16.68 -17.29
CA ASN A 544 -23.16 -17.81 -16.65
C ASN A 544 -22.74 -18.00 -15.17
N THR A 545 -21.60 -17.44 -14.79
CA THR A 545 -21.03 -17.61 -13.44
C THR A 545 -21.11 -16.33 -12.59
N ILE A 546 -21.38 -15.19 -13.20
CA ILE A 546 -21.27 -13.88 -12.52
C ILE A 546 -22.16 -13.75 -11.29
N GLU A 547 -23.42 -14.20 -11.33
CA GLU A 547 -24.32 -14.13 -10.19
C GLU A 547 -23.76 -14.93 -9.00
N LYS A 548 -23.31 -16.18 -9.26
CA LYS A 548 -22.66 -16.99 -8.25
C LYS A 548 -21.42 -16.30 -7.69
N MET A 549 -20.65 -15.61 -8.55
CA MET A 549 -19.43 -14.93 -8.14
C MET A 549 -19.74 -13.71 -7.25
N ILE A 550 -20.71 -12.90 -7.60
CA ILE A 550 -21.15 -11.77 -6.75
C ILE A 550 -21.67 -12.28 -5.42
N ASN A 551 -22.53 -13.30 -5.44
CA ASN A 551 -23.11 -13.90 -4.25
C ASN A 551 -22.08 -14.45 -3.27
N SER A 552 -20.89 -14.85 -3.75
CA SER A 552 -19.78 -15.35 -2.94
C SER A 552 -18.65 -14.31 -2.75
N ASN A 553 -18.88 -13.03 -3.07
CA ASN A 553 -17.84 -12.02 -3.15
C ASN A 553 -16.64 -12.52 -3.98
N PHE A 554 -16.93 -12.99 -5.19
CA PHE A 554 -15.95 -13.56 -6.13
C PHE A 554 -15.11 -14.71 -5.53
N GLY A 555 -15.77 -15.58 -4.74
CA GLY A 555 -15.15 -16.74 -4.11
C GLY A 555 -14.38 -16.47 -2.83
N ASP A 556 -14.36 -15.23 -2.34
CA ASP A 556 -13.73 -14.87 -1.07
C ASP A 556 -14.57 -15.31 0.15
N HIS A 557 -15.90 -15.37 -0.03
CA HIS A 557 -16.85 -15.87 0.95
C HIS A 557 -17.32 -17.26 0.55
N SER A 558 -16.81 -18.27 1.22
CA SER A 558 -17.21 -19.66 1.02
C SER A 558 -17.04 -20.43 2.32
N SER A 559 -17.86 -21.49 2.51
CA SER A 559 -17.75 -22.33 3.71
C SER A 559 -16.35 -22.93 3.80
N SER A 560 -15.74 -22.81 4.97
CA SER A 560 -14.54 -23.55 5.32
C SER A 560 -14.86 -25.03 5.37
N SER A 561 -14.16 -25.81 4.59
CA SER A 561 -14.01 -27.26 4.58
C SER A 561 -14.82 -28.04 3.53
N PRO A 562 -14.31 -28.11 2.31
CA PRO A 562 -14.26 -29.41 1.68
C PRO A 562 -12.89 -30.05 2.01
N LYS A 563 -12.86 -31.35 2.12
CA LYS A 563 -11.63 -32.13 1.93
C LYS A 563 -11.10 -31.75 0.56
N PHE A 564 -10.07 -30.90 0.51
CA PHE A 564 -9.49 -30.46 -0.76
C PHE A 564 -8.89 -31.67 -1.46
N ASP A 565 -9.48 -32.13 -2.55
CA ASP A 565 -8.74 -32.93 -3.52
C ASP A 565 -7.83 -31.99 -4.32
N ASN A 566 -6.61 -31.80 -3.84
CA ASN A 566 -5.62 -30.93 -4.46
C ASN A 566 -5.38 -31.29 -5.92
N LYS A 567 -5.43 -32.59 -6.28
CA LYS A 567 -5.24 -33.05 -7.65
C LYS A 567 -6.35 -32.56 -8.56
N LEU A 568 -7.60 -32.67 -8.12
CA LEU A 568 -8.77 -32.20 -8.87
C LEU A 568 -8.74 -30.66 -9.04
N ILE A 569 -8.32 -29.94 -7.99
CA ILE A 569 -8.20 -28.46 -8.05
C ILE A 569 -7.13 -28.06 -9.06
N ILE A 570 -5.95 -28.67 -9.00
CA ILE A 570 -4.84 -28.39 -9.94
C ILE A 570 -5.28 -28.68 -11.38
N GLU A 571 -6.02 -29.77 -11.62
CA GLU A 571 -6.54 -30.12 -12.93
C GLU A 571 -7.55 -29.08 -13.44
N LYS A 572 -8.55 -28.73 -12.62
CA LYS A 572 -9.55 -27.70 -12.97
C LYS A 572 -8.90 -26.34 -13.25
N LEU A 573 -7.94 -25.94 -12.42
CA LEU A 573 -7.24 -24.67 -12.59
C LEU A 573 -6.41 -24.68 -13.88
N SER A 574 -5.67 -25.76 -14.12
CA SER A 574 -4.91 -25.95 -15.36
C SER A 574 -5.80 -25.90 -16.61
N THR A 575 -6.96 -26.56 -16.57
CA THR A 575 -7.94 -26.56 -17.66
C THR A 575 -8.50 -25.17 -17.89
N SER A 576 -8.89 -24.45 -16.84
CA SER A 576 -9.42 -23.08 -16.92
C SER A 576 -8.40 -22.10 -17.47
N ILE A 577 -7.15 -22.20 -17.05
CA ILE A 577 -6.05 -21.39 -17.58
C ILE A 577 -5.87 -21.68 -19.08
N ASN A 578 -5.76 -22.96 -19.48
CA ASN A 578 -5.56 -23.36 -20.87
C ASN A 578 -6.69 -22.88 -21.79
N LEU A 579 -7.94 -22.95 -21.33
CA LEU A 579 -9.10 -22.42 -22.07
C LEU A 579 -8.95 -20.93 -22.41
N LEU A 580 -8.39 -20.14 -21.51
CA LEU A 580 -8.24 -18.70 -21.71
C LEU A 580 -6.98 -18.33 -22.49
N ILE A 581 -5.85 -19.01 -22.24
CA ILE A 581 -4.61 -18.65 -22.93
C ILE A 581 -4.55 -19.14 -24.38
N ASN A 582 -5.29 -20.20 -24.74
CA ASN A 582 -5.28 -20.77 -26.08
C ASN A 582 -6.07 -19.94 -27.11
N SER A 583 -6.90 -18.98 -26.68
CA SER A 583 -7.66 -18.11 -27.57
C SER A 583 -7.65 -16.66 -27.08
N LYS A 584 -6.70 -15.89 -27.59
CA LYS A 584 -6.57 -14.46 -27.25
C LYS A 584 -7.84 -13.67 -27.57
N GLU A 585 -8.53 -14.02 -28.65
CA GLU A 585 -9.78 -13.36 -29.04
C GLU A 585 -10.91 -13.62 -28.03
N LYS A 586 -11.11 -14.89 -27.63
CA LYS A 586 -12.12 -15.25 -26.62
C LYS A 586 -11.82 -14.57 -25.29
N SER A 587 -10.57 -14.56 -24.84
CA SER A 587 -10.14 -13.90 -23.61
C SER A 587 -10.37 -12.39 -23.65
N LYS A 588 -10.10 -11.74 -24.79
CA LYS A 588 -10.38 -10.32 -24.99
C LYS A 588 -11.88 -10.02 -24.96
N LYS A 589 -12.70 -10.83 -25.63
CA LYS A 589 -14.17 -10.70 -25.59
C LYS A 589 -14.69 -10.85 -24.17
N LEU A 590 -14.18 -11.82 -23.43
CA LEU A 590 -14.53 -12.04 -22.03
C LEU A 590 -14.13 -10.84 -21.13
N GLY A 591 -12.91 -10.35 -21.28
CA GLY A 591 -12.45 -9.16 -20.54
C GLY A 591 -13.32 -7.93 -20.81
N ASN A 592 -13.67 -7.68 -22.09
CA ASN A 592 -14.56 -6.56 -22.44
C ASN A 592 -15.96 -6.73 -21.83
N TRP A 593 -16.49 -7.95 -21.82
CA TRP A 593 -17.76 -8.23 -21.15
C TRP A 593 -17.67 -8.01 -19.63
N ASN A 594 -16.58 -8.46 -18.97
CA ASN A 594 -16.32 -8.25 -17.55
C ASN A 594 -16.35 -6.75 -17.21
N LYS A 595 -15.65 -5.94 -18.01
CA LYS A 595 -15.63 -4.48 -17.83
C LYS A 595 -17.02 -3.87 -17.97
N PHE A 596 -17.74 -4.19 -19.04
CA PHE A 596 -19.10 -3.70 -19.26
C PHE A 596 -20.02 -4.06 -18.09
N TYR A 597 -19.93 -5.30 -17.59
CA TYR A 597 -20.74 -5.75 -16.46
C TYR A 597 -20.45 -4.94 -15.19
N VAL A 598 -19.17 -4.72 -14.87
CA VAL A 598 -18.76 -3.94 -13.70
C VAL A 598 -19.21 -2.50 -13.82
N GLU A 599 -19.02 -1.86 -14.98
CA GLU A 599 -19.44 -0.48 -15.20
C GLU A 599 -20.96 -0.31 -15.01
N LYS A 600 -21.75 -1.27 -15.45
CA LYS A 600 -23.20 -1.22 -15.38
C LYS A 600 -23.77 -1.56 -13.99
N HIS A 601 -23.21 -2.61 -13.33
CA HIS A 601 -23.84 -3.22 -12.15
C HIS A 601 -23.04 -3.05 -10.85
N LEU A 602 -21.72 -2.92 -10.93
CA LEU A 602 -20.83 -2.91 -9.76
C LEU A 602 -19.97 -1.63 -9.72
N SER A 603 -20.32 -0.63 -10.52
CA SER A 603 -19.66 0.68 -10.40
C SER A 603 -20.00 1.29 -9.04
N LEU A 604 -19.07 2.07 -8.52
CA LEU A 604 -19.28 2.80 -7.28
C LEU A 604 -20.49 3.75 -7.39
N ASP A 605 -20.77 4.27 -8.61
CA ASP A 605 -21.94 5.09 -8.88
C ASP A 605 -23.26 4.31 -8.68
N THR A 606 -23.30 3.05 -9.11
CA THR A 606 -24.44 2.17 -8.91
C THR A 606 -24.58 1.79 -7.44
N ILE A 607 -23.48 1.33 -6.82
CA ILE A 607 -23.49 0.82 -5.44
C ILE A 607 -23.81 1.94 -4.42
N SER A 608 -23.29 3.15 -4.61
CA SER A 608 -23.57 4.25 -3.69
C SER A 608 -25.05 4.63 -3.64
N LYS A 609 -25.81 4.43 -4.72
CA LYS A 609 -27.26 4.67 -4.74
C LYS A 609 -28.00 3.75 -3.76
N PHE A 610 -27.57 2.49 -3.63
CA PHE A 610 -28.15 1.58 -2.63
C PHE A 610 -27.88 2.06 -1.21
N TYR A 611 -26.67 2.61 -0.94
CA TYR A 611 -26.38 3.22 0.37
C TYR A 611 -27.20 4.47 0.65
N ILE A 612 -27.42 5.31 -0.35
CA ILE A 612 -28.26 6.49 -0.21
C ILE A 612 -29.70 6.08 0.11
N LYS A 613 -30.27 5.13 -0.65
CA LYS A 613 -31.61 4.57 -0.38
C LYS A 613 -31.70 4.00 1.05
N LEU A 614 -30.68 3.24 1.49
CA LEU A 614 -30.62 2.70 2.85
C LEU A 614 -30.66 3.81 3.93
N CYS A 615 -29.94 4.89 3.72
CA CYS A 615 -29.87 6.03 4.65
C CYS A 615 -31.15 6.89 4.62
N GLU A 616 -31.85 6.90 3.50
CA GLU A 616 -33.09 7.68 3.31
C GLU A 616 -34.35 6.89 3.63
N ASN A 617 -34.23 5.63 4.06
CA ASN A 617 -35.34 4.70 4.35
C ASN A 617 -36.24 4.43 3.13
N GLU A 618 -35.68 4.48 1.92
CA GLU A 618 -36.40 4.16 0.69
C GLU A 618 -36.44 2.62 0.46
N ASN A 619 -37.53 2.14 -0.15
CA ASN A 619 -37.67 0.74 -0.48
C ASN A 619 -36.66 0.30 -1.55
N PHE A 620 -36.05 -0.89 -1.37
CA PHE A 620 -35.07 -1.47 -2.29
C PHE A 620 -35.69 -2.17 -3.51
N ASN A 621 -37.02 -2.15 -3.66
CA ASN A 621 -37.77 -2.94 -4.64
C ASN A 621 -37.88 -2.31 -6.05
N GLU A 622 -36.92 -1.41 -6.42
CA GLU A 622 -36.80 -0.93 -7.80
C GLU A 622 -35.37 -1.00 -8.33
#